data_7f30aa49eb727fb422ed5bc348e8e9d3
#
_entry.id   7f30aa49eb727fb422ed5bc348e8e9d3
#
_cell.length_a   1.000
_cell.length_b   1.000
_cell.length_c   1.000
_cell.angle_alpha   90.00
_cell.angle_beta   90.00
_cell.angle_gamma   90.00
#
_symmetry.space_group_name_H-M   'P 1'
#
loop_
_entity.id
_entity.type
_entity.pdbx_description
1 polymer ?
#
loop_
_entity_poly.entity_id
_entity_poly.type
_entity_poly.pdbx_seq_one_letter_code
_entity_poly.pdbx_strand_id
1 'polypeptide(L)'
;MKKVYSFLLYILGLTTFAQNSNNEQFPLFHDCEGLVGKQQESCFYNTIQNYFYTNYKIPQELQNQQYKGTVIVLFEVDTVGNFKVLYADAAHELLKKEAIRVFESLPKVAPATYSGKATYSKFTIKINIPLVAPNSIDGNESTKYAKTNTLLIDNKKELSEYDNIQYKPFENPQFKSTGIVQFSHQNYGVFDALLNQVGSNNHTASKPYSYDEVAKYYDLETANQSFLKKKDSWWGRKLWNENVVAIQGEEYWFTLNPILDFRVGKDTESQASNTFVNTRGIIVNGGLGKQLTFTTSIYESQGRFADYYNAYAESIRPSGGNPAIIPGIGIAKRFKEDAYDFPLAEANIKYQPNKFINLQLGYGRNFLGDGYRSLLQSDAASPYPYFKINTTFWKIKYTNTYMWLKDVRDAVTIDGTYTTKYMASHYLSMNVTKRWNLGFFENVVWTNTNERGFDFNFVNPLIFYRTVEFGSSSKTGNALLGLTSKYKWNNQINFYGQFLIDEFAISDVKESNQSWRNKFAYQIGAKYYDAFKVKNLLLQVEYNQVRPYVYSHSNPITNYGHNNQSMGHLWGANFREFVAIARYYRGRYFADAKLIYGQRGFDFNDGTNNFNYGGNIYLDYDENRPYDNG
;
A
#
# COMPACT_ATOMS: atom_id res chain seq x y z
N MET A 1 40.23 -12.40 -2.77
CA MET A 1 40.16 -10.94 -2.65
C MET A 1 39.94 -10.21 -3.98
N LYS A 2 40.62 -10.53 -5.10
CA LYS A 2 40.39 -9.86 -6.39
C LYS A 2 38.95 -10.00 -6.97
N LYS A 3 38.25 -11.10 -6.72
CA LYS A 3 36.89 -11.32 -7.24
C LYS A 3 35.79 -10.58 -6.46
N VAL A 4 36.03 -10.19 -5.22
CA VAL A 4 35.10 -9.39 -4.40
C VAL A 4 35.13 -7.92 -4.81
N TYR A 5 36.30 -7.41 -5.19
CA TYR A 5 36.44 -6.04 -5.73
C TYR A 5 35.77 -5.88 -7.09
N SER A 6 35.76 -6.94 -7.92
CA SER A 6 35.07 -6.91 -9.22
C SER A 6 33.54 -6.83 -9.06
N PHE A 7 32.98 -7.45 -8.01
CA PHE A 7 31.53 -7.42 -7.75
C PHE A 7 31.09 -6.07 -7.16
N LEU A 8 31.90 -5.47 -6.29
CA LEU A 8 31.66 -4.11 -5.76
C LEU A 8 31.81 -3.04 -6.85
N LEU A 9 32.76 -3.20 -7.77
CA LEU A 9 32.91 -2.30 -8.93
C LEU A 9 31.74 -2.42 -9.93
N TYR A 10 31.10 -3.58 -10.02
CA TYR A 10 29.92 -3.77 -10.88
C TYR A 10 28.66 -3.13 -10.28
N ILE A 11 28.55 -3.08 -8.93
CA ILE A 11 27.47 -2.36 -8.23
C ILE A 11 27.71 -0.84 -8.28
N LEU A 12 28.95 -0.39 -8.20
CA LEU A 12 29.33 1.03 -8.35
C LEU A 12 29.25 1.51 -9.80
N GLY A 13 29.41 0.62 -10.77
CA GLY A 13 29.26 0.94 -12.22
C GLY A 13 27.83 1.20 -12.65
N LEU A 14 26.81 0.82 -11.88
CA LEU A 14 25.40 1.09 -12.18
C LEU A 14 24.92 2.46 -11.65
N THR A 15 25.74 3.18 -10.89
CA THR A 15 25.41 4.53 -10.40
C THR A 15 26.01 5.66 -11.25
N THR A 16 26.74 5.35 -12.33
CA THR A 16 27.37 6.36 -13.19
C THR A 16 26.58 6.69 -14.47
N PHE A 17 25.34 6.23 -14.62
CA PHE A 17 24.47 6.64 -15.72
C PHE A 17 23.31 7.51 -15.25
N ALA A 18 23.59 8.59 -14.52
CA ALA A 18 22.65 9.68 -14.30
C ALA A 18 23.40 11.00 -14.00
N GLN A 19 24.48 11.29 -14.72
CA GLN A 19 24.88 12.65 -14.97
C GLN A 19 24.44 13.01 -16.40
N ASN A 20 23.13 13.11 -16.59
CA ASN A 20 22.64 14.03 -17.60
C ASN A 20 22.96 15.42 -17.05
N SER A 21 24.03 16.02 -17.57
CA SER A 21 24.15 17.46 -17.58
C SER A 21 22.82 17.97 -18.13
N ASN A 22 22.01 18.61 -17.30
CA ASN A 22 20.83 19.31 -17.75
C ASN A 22 21.29 20.30 -18.80
N ASN A 23 21.10 19.99 -20.08
CA ASN A 23 21.26 20.91 -21.21
C ASN A 23 20.09 21.92 -21.22
N GLU A 24 19.68 22.38 -20.07
CA GLU A 24 18.70 23.44 -19.90
C GLU A 24 19.45 24.75 -19.77
N GLN A 25 19.25 25.64 -20.74
CA GLN A 25 19.78 26.98 -20.70
C GLN A 25 18.67 27.96 -20.36
N PHE A 26 18.97 28.86 -19.43
CA PHE A 26 18.08 29.94 -19.03
C PHE A 26 17.90 30.96 -20.16
N PRO A 27 16.78 31.71 -20.22
CA PRO A 27 16.66 32.81 -21.18
C PRO A 27 17.77 33.83 -20.96
N LEU A 28 18.33 34.40 -22.04
CA LEU A 28 19.52 35.23 -22.00
C LEU A 28 19.24 36.63 -22.57
N PHE A 29 19.47 37.65 -21.77
CA PHE A 29 19.73 38.98 -22.30
C PHE A 29 21.13 39.01 -22.92
N HIS A 30 21.30 39.89 -23.91
CA HIS A 30 22.59 40.05 -24.58
C HIS A 30 23.75 40.34 -23.61
N ASP A 31 23.48 41.15 -22.59
CA ASP A 31 24.46 41.52 -21.55
C ASP A 31 24.81 40.33 -20.59
N CYS A 32 24.11 39.25 -20.69
CA CYS A 32 24.33 38.06 -19.88
C CYS A 32 25.02 36.91 -20.65
N GLU A 33 25.45 37.17 -21.89
CA GLU A 33 26.14 36.19 -22.71
C GLU A 33 27.51 35.81 -22.09
N GLY A 34 27.85 34.51 -22.14
CA GLY A 34 29.09 33.98 -21.58
C GLY A 34 29.00 33.56 -20.10
N LEU A 35 27.92 33.87 -19.42
CA LEU A 35 27.66 33.36 -18.07
C LEU A 35 27.05 31.95 -18.11
N VAL A 36 27.28 31.16 -17.08
CA VAL A 36 26.76 29.78 -17.01
C VAL A 36 26.05 29.47 -15.66
N GLY A 37 25.02 28.68 -15.71
CA GLY A 37 24.30 28.21 -14.54
C GLY A 37 23.68 29.33 -13.68
N LYS A 38 23.97 29.36 -12.39
CA LYS A 38 23.39 30.35 -11.46
C LYS A 38 23.75 31.81 -11.75
N GLN A 39 24.90 32.06 -12.37
CA GLN A 39 25.29 33.42 -12.75
C GLN A 39 24.39 33.96 -13.87
N GLN A 40 24.01 33.10 -14.77
CA GLN A 40 23.08 33.38 -15.85
C GLN A 40 21.68 33.73 -15.34
N GLU A 41 21.18 32.92 -14.41
CA GLU A 41 19.90 33.17 -13.73
C GLU A 41 19.89 34.49 -12.96
N SER A 42 20.95 34.76 -12.19
CA SER A 42 21.09 36.00 -11.44
C SER A 42 21.16 37.23 -12.36
N CYS A 43 21.89 37.11 -13.46
CA CYS A 43 21.96 38.18 -14.47
C CYS A 43 20.58 38.46 -15.08
N PHE A 44 19.84 37.42 -15.44
CA PHE A 44 18.49 37.55 -16.00
C PHE A 44 17.55 38.32 -15.07
N TYR A 45 17.49 37.93 -13.79
CA TYR A 45 16.63 38.61 -12.82
C TYR A 45 17.10 40.04 -12.50
N ASN A 46 18.39 40.27 -12.39
CA ASN A 46 18.93 41.61 -12.15
C ASN A 46 18.64 42.56 -13.33
N THR A 47 18.75 42.08 -14.55
CA THR A 47 18.42 42.88 -15.71
C THR A 47 16.96 43.27 -15.75
N ILE A 48 16.05 42.35 -15.43
CA ILE A 48 14.61 42.66 -15.30
C ILE A 48 14.35 43.66 -14.18
N GLN A 49 14.97 43.49 -12.99
CA GLN A 49 14.79 44.40 -11.87
C GLN A 49 15.30 45.82 -12.19
N ASN A 50 16.47 45.93 -12.83
CA ASN A 50 17.01 47.22 -13.29
C ASN A 50 16.09 47.88 -14.32
N TYR A 51 15.57 47.12 -15.27
CA TYR A 51 14.63 47.62 -16.27
C TYR A 51 13.34 48.13 -15.62
N PHE A 52 12.84 47.38 -14.65
CA PHE A 52 11.67 47.75 -13.85
C PHE A 52 11.92 49.02 -13.05
N TYR A 53 13.02 49.12 -12.35
CA TYR A 53 13.38 50.30 -11.58
C TYR A 53 13.43 51.56 -12.45
N THR A 54 13.93 51.46 -13.67
CA THR A 54 14.09 52.58 -14.60
C THR A 54 12.77 52.97 -15.27
N ASN A 55 11.89 52.00 -15.59
CA ASN A 55 10.74 52.22 -16.46
C ASN A 55 9.36 52.20 -15.76
N TYR A 56 9.30 51.69 -14.50
CA TYR A 56 8.07 51.61 -13.75
C TYR A 56 7.72 52.95 -13.07
N LYS A 57 6.56 53.48 -13.42
CA LYS A 57 6.09 54.76 -12.87
C LYS A 57 4.98 54.47 -11.82
N ILE A 58 5.28 54.79 -10.56
CA ILE A 58 4.27 54.71 -9.51
C ILE A 58 3.21 55.76 -9.80
N PRO A 59 1.91 55.41 -9.90
CA PRO A 59 0.82 56.35 -10.11
C PRO A 59 0.83 57.48 -9.05
N GLN A 60 0.63 58.71 -9.51
CA GLN A 60 0.79 59.92 -8.68
C GLN A 60 -0.15 59.94 -7.46
N GLU A 61 -1.34 59.33 -7.57
CA GLU A 61 -2.30 59.15 -6.49
C GLU A 61 -1.74 58.31 -5.33
N LEU A 62 -0.96 57.28 -5.64
CA LEU A 62 -0.35 56.38 -4.65
C LEU A 62 0.98 56.94 -4.11
N GLN A 63 1.68 57.76 -4.90
CA GLN A 63 2.85 58.51 -4.42
C GLN A 63 2.46 59.49 -3.32
N ASN A 64 1.36 60.24 -3.52
CA ASN A 64 0.84 61.22 -2.56
C ASN A 64 0.39 60.56 -1.25
N GLN A 65 0.00 59.29 -1.28
CA GLN A 65 -0.42 58.50 -0.12
C GLN A 65 0.72 57.79 0.59
N GLN A 66 1.98 57.97 0.12
CA GLN A 66 3.16 57.22 0.62
C GLN A 66 2.93 55.70 0.66
N TYR A 67 2.23 55.17 -0.35
CA TYR A 67 1.84 53.77 -0.40
C TYR A 67 3.04 52.86 -0.34
N LYS A 68 2.97 51.83 0.54
CA LYS A 68 3.94 50.72 0.64
C LYS A 68 3.25 49.40 0.33
N GLY A 69 3.75 48.66 -0.59
CA GLY A 69 3.15 47.38 -0.99
C GLY A 69 4.04 46.57 -1.93
N THR A 70 3.45 45.57 -2.51
CA THR A 70 4.15 44.63 -3.41
C THR A 70 3.30 44.38 -4.64
N VAL A 71 3.94 44.28 -5.79
CA VAL A 71 3.39 43.76 -7.04
C VAL A 71 4.07 42.42 -7.35
N ILE A 72 3.27 41.40 -7.59
CA ILE A 72 3.75 40.08 -8.00
C ILE A 72 3.36 39.88 -9.46
N VAL A 73 4.31 39.52 -10.30
CA VAL A 73 4.08 39.28 -11.73
C VAL A 73 4.53 37.87 -12.08
N LEU A 74 3.61 37.06 -12.57
CA LEU A 74 3.88 35.77 -13.22
C LEU A 74 3.94 36.01 -14.73
N PHE A 75 5.06 35.71 -15.34
CA PHE A 75 5.27 35.89 -16.77
C PHE A 75 5.92 34.67 -17.42
N GLU A 76 5.82 34.63 -18.71
CA GLU A 76 6.38 33.62 -19.59
C GLU A 76 7.34 34.26 -20.59
N VAL A 77 8.45 33.59 -20.84
CA VAL A 77 9.31 33.86 -22.02
C VAL A 77 8.99 32.80 -23.05
N ASP A 78 8.50 33.21 -24.22
CA ASP A 78 8.11 32.29 -25.28
C ASP A 78 9.34 31.74 -26.07
N THR A 79 9.08 30.82 -26.98
CA THR A 79 10.12 30.18 -27.80
C THR A 79 10.82 31.12 -28.80
N VAL A 80 10.34 32.37 -28.93
CA VAL A 80 10.91 33.43 -29.76
C VAL A 80 11.61 34.49 -28.91
N GLY A 81 11.52 34.38 -27.57
CA GLY A 81 12.15 35.28 -26.60
C GLY A 81 11.32 36.50 -26.22
N ASN A 82 10.02 36.53 -26.49
CA ASN A 82 9.15 37.62 -26.04
C ASN A 82 8.64 37.34 -24.62
N PHE A 83 8.47 38.43 -23.87
CA PHE A 83 7.85 38.37 -22.53
C PHE A 83 6.34 38.49 -22.66
N LYS A 84 5.62 37.62 -21.94
CA LYS A 84 4.17 37.64 -21.88
C LYS A 84 3.73 37.54 -20.39
N VAL A 85 2.99 38.50 -19.91
CA VAL A 85 2.42 38.48 -18.57
C VAL A 85 1.26 37.49 -18.55
N LEU A 86 1.32 36.49 -17.67
CA LEU A 86 0.25 35.52 -17.45
C LEU A 86 -0.69 35.98 -16.32
N TYR A 87 -0.14 36.60 -15.29
CA TYR A 87 -0.88 37.09 -14.15
C TYR A 87 -0.11 38.18 -13.42
N ALA A 88 -0.80 39.23 -12.99
CA ALA A 88 -0.25 40.26 -12.12
C ALA A 88 -1.16 40.48 -10.91
N ASP A 89 -0.57 40.56 -9.71
CA ASP A 89 -1.28 40.81 -8.47
C ASP A 89 -0.69 42.01 -7.71
N ALA A 90 -1.55 42.88 -7.27
CA ALA A 90 -1.24 44.01 -6.41
C ALA A 90 -2.52 44.52 -5.74
N ALA A 91 -2.40 45.25 -4.64
CA ALA A 91 -3.54 45.82 -3.92
C ALA A 91 -4.31 46.89 -4.72
N HIS A 92 -3.66 47.53 -5.71
CA HIS A 92 -4.26 48.54 -6.55
C HIS A 92 -4.16 48.18 -8.03
N GLU A 93 -5.25 48.31 -8.75
CA GLU A 93 -5.34 47.94 -10.17
C GLU A 93 -4.40 48.78 -11.06
N LEU A 94 -4.15 50.02 -10.69
CA LEU A 94 -3.20 50.88 -11.41
C LEU A 94 -1.77 50.36 -11.36
N LEU A 95 -1.37 49.73 -10.24
CA LEU A 95 -0.06 49.13 -10.10
C LEU A 95 0.09 47.89 -10.98
N LYS A 96 -1.01 47.12 -11.13
CA LYS A 96 -1.02 45.94 -12.03
C LYS A 96 -0.87 46.37 -13.48
N LYS A 97 -1.66 47.35 -13.92
CA LYS A 97 -1.60 47.85 -15.30
C LYS A 97 -0.22 48.37 -15.66
N GLU A 98 0.42 49.12 -14.77
CA GLU A 98 1.75 49.65 -14.98
C GLU A 98 2.81 48.51 -15.01
N ALA A 99 2.66 47.48 -14.17
CA ALA A 99 3.54 46.32 -14.19
C ALA A 99 3.44 45.59 -15.55
N ILE A 100 2.23 45.37 -16.04
CA ILE A 100 2.00 44.71 -17.34
C ILE A 100 2.62 45.55 -18.43
N ARG A 101 2.42 46.88 -18.46
CA ARG A 101 3.02 47.77 -19.45
C ARG A 101 4.54 47.66 -19.50
N VAL A 102 5.21 47.61 -18.34
CA VAL A 102 6.65 47.53 -18.26
C VAL A 102 7.15 46.14 -18.75
N PHE A 103 6.45 45.06 -18.41
CA PHE A 103 6.81 43.72 -18.89
C PHE A 103 6.63 43.60 -20.42
N GLU A 104 5.58 44.15 -20.98
CA GLU A 104 5.34 44.15 -22.42
C GLU A 104 6.36 45.01 -23.20
N SER A 105 7.05 45.94 -22.52
CA SER A 105 8.10 46.76 -23.10
C SER A 105 9.51 46.20 -22.96
N LEU A 106 9.68 45.05 -22.30
CA LEU A 106 10.98 44.40 -22.14
C LEU A 106 11.56 44.00 -23.51
N PRO A 107 12.87 44.19 -23.73
CA PRO A 107 13.53 43.77 -24.97
C PRO A 107 13.52 42.23 -25.09
N LYS A 108 13.48 41.75 -26.31
CA LYS A 108 13.58 40.32 -26.60
C LYS A 108 14.86 39.71 -26.03
N VAL A 109 14.76 38.47 -25.56
CA VAL A 109 15.89 37.68 -25.09
C VAL A 109 16.08 36.42 -25.93
N ALA A 110 17.25 35.81 -25.88
CA ALA A 110 17.38 34.46 -26.38
C ALA A 110 16.49 33.51 -25.51
N PRO A 111 15.63 32.70 -26.12
CA PRO A 111 14.72 31.84 -25.37
C PRO A 111 15.47 30.77 -24.58
N ALA A 112 14.85 30.25 -23.55
CA ALA A 112 15.35 29.07 -22.86
C ALA A 112 15.47 27.88 -23.82
N THR A 113 16.46 27.02 -23.61
CA THR A 113 16.60 25.80 -24.42
C THR A 113 16.60 24.57 -23.50
N TYR A 114 15.94 23.52 -23.95
CA TYR A 114 16.00 22.19 -23.37
C TYR A 114 16.52 21.20 -24.40
N SER A 115 17.65 20.56 -24.12
CA SER A 115 18.35 19.68 -25.09
C SER A 115 18.57 20.35 -26.48
N GLY A 116 18.93 21.64 -26.47
CA GLY A 116 19.21 22.42 -27.70
C GLY A 116 17.98 22.88 -28.48
N LYS A 117 16.76 22.64 -28.01
CA LYS A 117 15.52 23.14 -28.62
C LYS A 117 14.95 24.28 -27.80
N ALA A 118 14.56 25.37 -28.48
CA ALA A 118 13.90 26.50 -27.82
C ALA A 118 12.60 26.04 -27.12
N THR A 119 12.43 26.44 -25.85
CA THR A 119 11.28 26.14 -25.03
C THR A 119 10.77 27.40 -24.35
N TYR A 120 9.52 27.41 -23.95
CA TYR A 120 8.98 28.47 -23.12
C TYR A 120 9.28 28.21 -21.63
N SER A 121 9.50 29.28 -20.89
CA SER A 121 9.77 29.19 -19.44
C SER A 121 8.94 30.21 -18.66
N LYS A 122 8.47 29.81 -17.48
CA LYS A 122 7.62 30.64 -16.62
C LYS A 122 8.38 31.11 -15.40
N PHE A 123 8.20 32.37 -15.06
CA PHE A 123 8.91 33.02 -13.96
C PHE A 123 7.97 33.87 -13.12
N THR A 124 8.31 34.05 -11.86
CA THR A 124 7.61 34.95 -10.94
C THR A 124 8.60 35.98 -10.41
N ILE A 125 8.24 37.26 -10.47
CA ILE A 125 9.01 38.33 -9.87
C ILE A 125 8.17 39.13 -8.89
N LYS A 126 8.80 39.58 -7.82
CA LYS A 126 8.20 40.38 -6.77
C LYS A 126 8.85 41.77 -6.77
N ILE A 127 8.04 42.81 -6.90
CA ILE A 127 8.45 44.21 -6.95
C ILE A 127 7.91 44.91 -5.74
N ASN A 128 8.79 45.48 -4.93
CA ASN A 128 8.38 46.25 -3.74
C ASN A 128 8.20 47.72 -4.09
N ILE A 129 7.18 48.35 -3.52
CA ILE A 129 6.89 49.78 -3.65
C ILE A 129 7.06 50.42 -2.27
N PRO A 130 7.82 51.53 -2.14
CA PRO A 130 8.57 52.24 -3.18
C PRO A 130 9.70 51.41 -3.81
N LEU A 131 9.98 51.71 -5.07
CA LEU A 131 11.08 51.08 -5.80
C LEU A 131 12.41 51.40 -5.15
N VAL A 132 13.21 50.41 -4.91
CA VAL A 132 14.57 50.54 -4.34
C VAL A 132 15.57 50.30 -5.47
N ALA A 133 16.53 51.21 -5.66
CA ALA A 133 17.56 51.07 -6.66
C ALA A 133 18.39 49.79 -6.39
N PRO A 134 18.64 48.94 -7.40
CA PRO A 134 19.35 47.68 -7.24
C PRO A 134 20.76 47.78 -6.60
N ASN A 135 21.40 48.96 -6.72
CA ASN A 135 22.73 49.22 -6.19
C ASN A 135 22.76 50.05 -4.89
N SER A 136 21.61 50.37 -4.27
CA SER A 136 21.52 51.13 -3.03
C SER A 136 21.03 50.23 -1.87
N ILE A 137 21.73 49.17 -1.60
CA ILE A 137 21.43 48.31 -0.44
C ILE A 137 22.21 48.83 0.77
N ASP A 138 21.65 49.83 1.45
CA ASP A 138 21.95 50.02 2.86
C ASP A 138 21.15 48.99 3.66
N GLY A 139 21.92 48.12 4.32
CA GLY A 139 21.39 46.93 4.95
C GLY A 139 20.50 47.23 6.14
N ASN A 140 19.23 46.93 6.08
CA ASN A 140 18.53 46.32 7.23
C ASN A 140 17.14 45.74 6.94
N GLU A 141 16.48 46.03 5.81
CA GLU A 141 15.15 45.44 5.51
C GLU A 141 15.07 44.59 4.22
N SER A 142 15.97 44.80 3.26
CA SER A 142 16.14 43.86 2.14
C SER A 142 16.83 42.55 2.53
N THR A 143 17.36 42.49 3.75
CA THR A 143 18.18 41.38 4.29
C THR A 143 17.42 40.07 4.54
N LYS A 144 16.09 40.03 4.60
CA LYS A 144 15.41 38.72 4.76
C LYS A 144 15.33 37.91 3.48
N TYR A 145 15.27 38.58 2.31
CA TYR A 145 15.27 37.88 1.01
C TYR A 145 16.70 37.82 0.41
N ALA A 146 17.51 38.87 0.62
CA ALA A 146 18.92 38.86 0.26
C ALA A 146 19.76 37.90 1.13
N LYS A 147 19.35 37.61 2.39
CA LYS A 147 20.02 36.59 3.20
C LYS A 147 19.85 35.18 2.67
N THR A 148 18.73 34.86 2.01
CA THR A 148 18.59 33.55 1.35
C THR A 148 19.50 33.45 0.11
N ASN A 149 19.66 34.55 -0.64
CA ASN A 149 20.57 34.56 -1.80
C ASN A 149 22.04 34.81 -1.42
N THR A 150 22.32 35.58 -0.37
CA THR A 150 23.71 35.81 0.08
C THR A 150 24.29 34.60 0.81
N LEU A 151 23.45 33.77 1.45
CA LEU A 151 23.86 32.46 2.00
C LEU A 151 24.24 31.47 0.88
N LEU A 152 23.78 31.70 -0.37
CA LEU A 152 24.13 30.87 -1.53
C LEU A 152 25.37 31.39 -2.28
N ILE A 153 25.86 32.60 -2.01
CA ILE A 153 26.98 33.23 -2.74
C ILE A 153 28.32 33.13 -1.99
N ASP A 154 28.30 32.82 -0.69
CA ASP A 154 29.54 32.52 0.03
C ASP A 154 29.97 31.06 -0.22
N ASN A 155 30.47 30.82 -1.45
CA ASN A 155 31.00 29.52 -1.89
C ASN A 155 32.25 29.05 -1.09
N LYS A 156 32.61 29.72 -0.01
CA LYS A 156 33.77 29.37 0.83
C LYS A 156 33.38 28.87 2.22
N LYS A 157 32.12 28.94 2.58
CA LYS A 157 31.67 28.46 3.89
C LYS A 157 30.66 27.34 3.68
N GLU A 158 31.10 26.12 3.89
CA GLU A 158 30.21 24.98 3.97
C GLU A 158 29.14 25.24 5.05
N LEU A 159 27.87 24.97 4.74
CA LEU A 159 26.80 25.03 5.72
C LEU A 159 26.95 23.84 6.65
N SER A 160 26.95 24.10 7.95
CA SER A 160 27.08 23.06 8.98
C SER A 160 25.73 22.38 9.32
N GLU A 161 24.65 22.67 8.60
CA GLU A 161 23.34 22.07 8.87
C GLU A 161 23.38 20.55 8.79
N TYR A 162 24.08 20.00 7.79
CA TYR A 162 24.23 18.55 7.64
C TYR A 162 25.01 17.94 8.80
N ASP A 163 26.10 18.59 9.24
CA ASP A 163 26.97 18.10 10.31
C ASP A 163 26.30 18.21 11.68
N ASN A 164 25.32 19.10 11.81
CA ASN A 164 24.52 19.29 13.02
C ASN A 164 23.36 18.30 13.16
N ILE A 165 23.11 17.45 12.16
CA ILE A 165 22.11 16.39 12.27
C ILE A 165 22.59 15.39 13.32
N GLN A 166 22.00 15.47 14.51
CA GLN A 166 22.30 14.54 15.59
C GLN A 166 21.39 13.32 15.52
N TYR A 167 21.98 12.15 15.70
CA TYR A 167 21.24 10.91 15.91
C TYR A 167 21.75 10.22 17.18
N LYS A 168 20.82 9.56 17.85
CA LYS A 168 21.10 8.83 19.10
C LYS A 168 21.34 7.36 18.80
N PRO A 169 22.06 6.62 19.65
CA PRO A 169 22.09 5.17 19.58
C PRO A 169 20.66 4.58 19.56
N PHE A 170 20.47 3.50 18.78
CA PHE A 170 19.17 2.86 18.64
C PHE A 170 18.84 2.00 19.87
N GLU A 171 18.49 2.64 20.98
CA GLU A 171 18.28 2.00 22.28
C GLU A 171 16.84 2.12 22.81
N ASN A 172 16.02 2.98 22.19
CA ASN A 172 14.70 3.29 22.77
C ASN A 172 13.60 2.36 22.27
N PRO A 173 13.16 1.38 23.09
CA PRO A 173 12.09 0.44 22.70
C PRO A 173 10.73 1.12 22.45
N GLN A 174 10.49 2.33 22.96
CA GLN A 174 9.24 3.06 22.79
C GLN A 174 8.92 3.33 21.31
N PHE A 175 9.95 3.50 20.49
CA PHE A 175 9.75 3.73 19.05
C PHE A 175 9.46 2.43 18.27
N LYS A 176 9.83 1.27 18.81
CA LYS A 176 9.56 -0.03 18.18
C LYS A 176 8.13 -0.50 18.39
N SER A 177 7.47 -0.03 19.45
CA SER A 177 6.24 -0.63 20.00
C SER A 177 4.96 -0.35 19.22
N THR A 178 4.96 0.57 18.26
CA THR A 178 3.73 1.02 17.59
C THR A 178 3.54 0.48 16.18
N GLY A 179 4.51 -0.20 15.61
CA GLY A 179 4.47 -0.79 14.27
C GLY A 179 3.43 -1.88 14.09
N ILE A 180 3.30 -2.35 12.86
CA ILE A 180 2.46 -3.50 12.52
C ILE A 180 3.32 -4.77 12.55
N VAL A 181 2.81 -5.82 13.19
CA VAL A 181 3.38 -7.16 13.11
C VAL A 181 2.87 -7.77 11.79
N GLN A 182 3.77 -7.92 10.81
CA GLN A 182 3.40 -8.47 9.51
C GLN A 182 2.75 -9.84 9.63
N PHE A 183 1.65 -10.04 8.91
CA PHE A 183 0.87 -11.26 8.99
C PHE A 183 1.60 -12.44 8.35
N SER A 184 1.75 -13.49 9.14
CA SER A 184 2.20 -14.81 8.71
C SER A 184 1.58 -15.84 9.64
N HIS A 185 0.91 -16.84 9.10
CA HIS A 185 0.34 -17.93 9.89
C HIS A 185 1.38 -18.65 10.75
N GLN A 186 2.62 -18.74 10.27
CA GLN A 186 3.71 -19.37 11.00
C GLN A 186 4.20 -18.49 12.15
N ASN A 187 4.49 -17.23 11.89
CA ASN A 187 5.00 -16.31 12.93
C ASN A 187 3.94 -16.04 14.00
N TYR A 188 2.68 -15.90 13.60
CA TYR A 188 1.58 -15.68 14.56
C TYR A 188 1.33 -16.89 15.45
N GLY A 189 1.63 -18.10 14.98
CA GLY A 189 1.55 -19.32 15.78
C GLY A 189 2.38 -19.28 17.05
N VAL A 190 3.46 -18.50 17.10
CA VAL A 190 4.38 -18.40 18.24
C VAL A 190 3.68 -17.78 19.47
N PHE A 191 2.81 -16.78 19.26
CA PHE A 191 2.14 -16.06 20.34
C PHE A 191 0.62 -16.29 20.40
N ASP A 192 0.06 -17.05 19.46
CA ASP A 192 -1.39 -17.27 19.35
C ASP A 192 -2.00 -17.84 20.63
N ALA A 193 -1.33 -18.77 21.30
CA ALA A 193 -1.76 -19.33 22.57
C ALA A 193 -1.94 -18.27 23.67
N LEU A 194 -0.98 -17.33 23.76
CA LEU A 194 -0.99 -16.27 24.77
C LEU A 194 -2.08 -15.22 24.50
N LEU A 195 -2.30 -14.89 23.23
CA LEU A 195 -3.39 -14.00 22.83
C LEU A 195 -4.77 -14.59 23.12
N ASN A 196 -4.88 -15.92 23.15
CA ASN A 196 -6.13 -16.66 23.30
C ASN A 196 -6.37 -17.24 24.72
N GLN A 197 -5.63 -16.79 25.72
CA GLN A 197 -5.90 -17.21 27.12
C GLN A 197 -7.29 -16.79 27.57
N VAL A 198 -7.90 -17.61 28.44
CA VAL A 198 -9.21 -17.33 29.05
C VAL A 198 -9.10 -16.02 29.83
N GLY A 199 -10.02 -15.09 29.58
CA GLY A 199 -10.02 -13.77 30.19
C GLY A 199 -9.23 -12.72 29.46
N SER A 200 -8.44 -13.05 28.42
CA SER A 200 -7.82 -12.03 27.56
C SER A 200 -8.90 -11.24 26.80
N ASN A 201 -8.77 -9.90 26.79
CA ASN A 201 -9.63 -9.00 26.03
C ASN A 201 -8.98 -8.64 24.68
N ASN A 202 -8.74 -9.68 23.88
CA ASN A 202 -8.12 -9.54 22.56
C ASN A 202 -9.09 -9.94 21.43
N HIS A 203 -8.92 -9.33 20.25
CA HIS A 203 -9.77 -9.54 19.07
C HIS A 203 -8.93 -10.15 17.94
N THR A 204 -8.64 -11.46 18.05
CA THR A 204 -7.67 -12.16 17.21
C THR A 204 -8.12 -12.41 15.77
N ALA A 205 -9.40 -12.21 15.48
CA ALA A 205 -9.89 -12.41 14.12
C ALA A 205 -9.39 -11.33 13.14
N SER A 206 -9.21 -10.07 13.56
CA SER A 206 -8.77 -8.98 12.67
C SER A 206 -7.25 -8.87 12.63
N LYS A 207 -6.65 -9.18 11.48
CA LYS A 207 -5.19 -9.18 11.23
C LYS A 207 -4.85 -8.26 10.04
N PRO A 208 -3.59 -7.75 9.91
CA PRO A 208 -2.47 -7.90 10.85
C PRO A 208 -2.68 -7.17 12.17
N TYR A 209 -2.02 -7.66 13.23
CA TYR A 209 -2.03 -7.01 14.55
C TYR A 209 -1.06 -5.84 14.60
N SER A 210 -1.37 -4.86 15.43
CA SER A 210 -0.38 -3.89 15.83
C SER A 210 0.52 -4.45 16.95
N TYR A 211 1.75 -3.94 17.03
CA TYR A 211 2.72 -4.39 18.00
C TYR A 211 2.19 -4.30 19.44
N ASP A 212 1.51 -3.20 19.78
CA ASP A 212 0.92 -2.97 21.10
C ASP A 212 -0.21 -3.96 21.44
N GLU A 213 -0.94 -4.48 20.45
CA GLU A 213 -1.95 -5.55 20.68
C GLU A 213 -1.28 -6.86 21.11
N VAL A 214 -0.14 -7.21 20.51
CA VAL A 214 0.62 -8.43 20.83
C VAL A 214 1.41 -8.25 22.11
N ALA A 215 2.06 -7.11 22.30
CA ALA A 215 2.95 -6.82 23.44
C ALA A 215 2.25 -6.87 24.80
N LYS A 216 0.92 -6.74 24.83
CA LYS A 216 0.12 -6.94 26.06
C LYS A 216 0.23 -8.37 26.63
N TYR A 217 0.53 -9.35 25.80
CA TYR A 217 0.47 -10.78 26.15
C TYR A 217 1.77 -11.51 25.84
N TYR A 218 2.61 -10.98 24.97
CA TYR A 218 3.85 -11.61 24.50
C TYR A 218 4.94 -10.57 24.29
N ASP A 219 6.06 -10.73 24.98
CA ASP A 219 7.21 -9.85 24.83
C ASP A 219 8.02 -10.23 23.59
N LEU A 220 7.68 -9.56 22.49
CA LEU A 220 8.33 -9.72 21.19
C LEU A 220 9.82 -9.35 21.24
N GLU A 221 10.20 -8.35 22.07
CA GLU A 221 11.59 -7.89 22.13
C GLU A 221 12.47 -8.93 22.83
N THR A 222 12.06 -9.40 24.02
CA THR A 222 12.80 -10.46 24.73
C THR A 222 12.87 -11.74 23.90
N ALA A 223 11.78 -12.09 23.21
CA ALA A 223 11.77 -13.25 22.31
C ALA A 223 12.79 -13.08 21.17
N ASN A 224 12.85 -11.92 20.51
CA ASN A 224 13.80 -11.64 19.44
C ASN A 224 15.24 -11.68 19.96
N GLN A 225 15.50 -11.09 21.13
CA GLN A 225 16.85 -11.11 21.73
C GLN A 225 17.33 -12.54 22.00
N SER A 226 16.44 -13.46 22.36
CA SER A 226 16.79 -14.88 22.60
C SER A 226 17.34 -15.58 21.35
N PHE A 227 17.06 -15.05 20.16
CA PHE A 227 17.54 -15.59 18.87
C PHE A 227 18.86 -14.97 18.41
N LEU A 228 19.34 -13.91 19.04
CA LEU A 228 20.60 -13.27 18.65
C LEU A 228 21.79 -14.20 18.88
N LYS A 229 22.73 -14.23 17.93
CA LYS A 229 24.01 -14.92 18.08
C LYS A 229 25.08 -13.88 18.32
N LYS A 230 25.58 -13.76 19.55
CA LYS A 230 26.68 -12.82 19.86
C LYS A 230 27.85 -13.02 18.91
N LYS A 231 28.20 -12.02 18.16
CA LYS A 231 29.30 -11.96 17.21
C LYS A 231 29.96 -10.60 17.31
N ASP A 232 31.29 -10.57 17.40
CA ASP A 232 32.07 -9.35 17.63
C ASP A 232 32.53 -8.69 16.33
N SER A 233 32.70 -9.48 15.26
CA SER A 233 33.08 -8.93 13.95
C SER A 233 31.95 -8.07 13.36
N TRP A 234 32.28 -7.03 12.61
CA TRP A 234 31.30 -6.15 11.96
C TRP A 234 30.27 -6.92 11.13
N TRP A 235 30.74 -7.82 10.27
CA TRP A 235 29.84 -8.67 9.47
C TRP A 235 28.99 -9.60 10.32
N GLY A 236 29.59 -10.19 11.37
CA GLY A 236 28.85 -11.06 12.28
C GLY A 236 27.76 -10.33 13.04
N ARG A 237 28.02 -9.12 13.52
CA ARG A 237 27.00 -8.29 14.17
C ARG A 237 25.88 -7.95 13.20
N LYS A 238 26.18 -7.44 11.99
CA LYS A 238 25.16 -7.05 10.99
C LYS A 238 24.31 -8.23 10.48
N LEU A 239 24.86 -9.41 10.38
CA LEU A 239 24.12 -10.60 9.96
C LEU A 239 23.30 -11.26 11.06
N TRP A 240 23.72 -11.14 12.34
CA TRP A 240 23.13 -11.94 13.42
C TRP A 240 22.61 -11.15 14.62
N ASN A 241 23.01 -9.90 14.79
CA ASN A 241 22.74 -9.16 16.03
C ASN A 241 22.03 -7.83 15.80
N GLU A 242 22.35 -7.12 14.72
CA GLU A 242 21.95 -5.74 14.51
C GLU A 242 21.15 -5.57 13.21
N ASN A 243 20.35 -4.52 13.13
CA ASN A 243 19.86 -4.07 11.84
C ASN A 243 21.03 -3.60 10.96
N VAL A 244 20.93 -3.77 9.65
CA VAL A 244 21.97 -3.29 8.72
C VAL A 244 22.10 -1.77 8.83
N VAL A 245 20.95 -1.06 8.78
CA VAL A 245 20.88 0.36 9.13
C VAL A 245 19.90 0.52 10.28
N ALA A 246 20.28 1.27 11.31
CA ALA A 246 19.41 1.66 12.39
C ALA A 246 19.76 3.10 12.78
N ILE A 247 18.82 4.00 12.62
CA ILE A 247 18.98 5.43 12.91
C ILE A 247 17.85 5.87 13.83
N GLN A 248 18.21 6.66 14.84
CA GLN A 248 17.28 7.21 15.81
C GLN A 248 17.66 8.65 16.13
N GLY A 249 16.73 9.57 15.91
CA GLY A 249 16.78 10.93 16.39
C GLY A 249 15.96 11.13 17.67
N GLU A 250 15.58 12.36 17.98
CA GLU A 250 14.72 12.66 19.13
C GLU A 250 13.29 12.23 18.92
N GLU A 251 12.75 12.47 17.72
CA GLU A 251 11.35 12.22 17.38
C GLU A 251 11.15 11.28 16.19
N TYR A 252 12.21 10.63 15.73
CA TYR A 252 12.12 9.66 14.64
C TYR A 252 13.08 8.50 14.82
N TRP A 253 12.73 7.40 14.19
CA TRP A 253 13.61 6.25 14.05
C TRP A 253 13.31 5.51 12.77
N PHE A 254 14.30 4.83 12.22
CA PHE A 254 14.05 3.84 11.18
C PHE A 254 15.12 2.76 11.15
N THR A 255 14.74 1.60 10.66
CA THR A 255 15.63 0.47 10.41
C THR A 255 15.48 0.03 8.96
N LEU A 256 16.58 -0.42 8.36
CA LEU A 256 16.58 -1.04 7.04
C LEU A 256 17.33 -2.37 7.11
N ASN A 257 16.70 -3.42 6.57
CA ASN A 257 17.28 -4.75 6.48
C ASN A 257 17.05 -5.36 5.10
N PRO A 258 18.01 -6.13 4.57
CA PRO A 258 17.79 -6.96 3.40
C PRO A 258 16.89 -8.15 3.73
N ILE A 259 16.18 -8.64 2.72
CA ILE A 259 15.39 -9.86 2.77
C ILE A 259 15.90 -10.79 1.68
N LEU A 260 16.18 -12.03 2.07
CA LEU A 260 16.61 -13.08 1.16
C LEU A 260 15.82 -14.36 1.45
N ASP A 261 15.20 -14.94 0.42
CA ASP A 261 14.53 -16.24 0.51
C ASP A 261 14.88 -17.06 -0.74
N PHE A 262 15.65 -18.11 -0.53
CA PHE A 262 16.09 -19.02 -1.59
C PHE A 262 15.49 -20.40 -1.33
N ARG A 263 14.72 -20.89 -2.30
CA ARG A 263 14.11 -22.21 -2.25
C ARG A 263 14.53 -23.00 -3.47
N VAL A 264 14.79 -24.29 -3.27
CA VAL A 264 15.05 -25.25 -4.34
C VAL A 264 14.20 -26.50 -4.09
N GLY A 265 13.73 -27.09 -5.16
CA GLY A 265 12.90 -28.28 -5.09
C GLY A 265 12.93 -29.04 -6.42
N LYS A 266 12.17 -30.13 -6.48
CA LYS A 266 12.01 -30.94 -7.69
C LYS A 266 10.56 -31.35 -7.83
N ASP A 267 10.04 -31.21 -9.03
CA ASP A 267 8.79 -31.80 -9.46
C ASP A 267 9.14 -33.05 -10.30
N THR A 268 8.72 -34.21 -9.85
CA THR A 268 9.06 -35.50 -10.51
C THR A 268 8.25 -35.75 -11.76
N GLU A 269 7.11 -35.08 -11.90
CA GLU A 269 6.21 -35.20 -13.06
C GLU A 269 6.53 -34.16 -14.14
N SER A 270 7.30 -33.11 -13.80
CA SER A 270 7.68 -32.05 -14.73
C SER A 270 8.87 -32.44 -15.61
N GLN A 271 8.86 -31.97 -16.85
CA GLN A 271 10.02 -32.01 -17.73
C GLN A 271 11.16 -31.08 -17.27
N ALA A 272 10.87 -30.09 -16.43
CA ALA A 272 11.86 -29.21 -15.85
C ALA A 272 12.75 -29.94 -14.84
N SER A 273 14.06 -29.65 -14.87
CA SER A 273 15.02 -30.34 -14.02
C SER A 273 14.83 -30.06 -12.52
N ASN A 274 14.36 -28.89 -12.14
CA ASN A 274 14.15 -28.49 -10.77
C ASN A 274 13.21 -27.28 -10.66
N THR A 275 12.59 -27.13 -9.51
CA THR A 275 11.89 -25.90 -9.11
C THR A 275 12.80 -25.02 -8.28
N PHE A 276 12.59 -23.71 -8.33
CA PHE A 276 13.32 -22.76 -7.50
C PHE A 276 12.49 -21.49 -7.24
N VAL A 277 12.78 -20.83 -6.15
CA VAL A 277 12.37 -19.44 -5.89
C VAL A 277 13.58 -18.68 -5.37
N ASN A 278 13.86 -17.54 -5.98
CA ASN A 278 14.94 -16.63 -5.59
C ASN A 278 14.33 -15.26 -5.33
N THR A 279 14.09 -14.96 -4.05
CA THR A 279 13.53 -13.68 -3.61
C THR A 279 14.62 -12.81 -2.98
N ARG A 280 14.68 -11.57 -3.42
CA ARG A 280 15.57 -10.53 -2.89
C ARG A 280 14.73 -9.30 -2.58
N GLY A 281 15.01 -8.67 -1.48
CA GLY A 281 14.23 -7.50 -1.10
C GLY A 281 14.85 -6.72 0.03
N ILE A 282 14.14 -5.67 0.39
CA ILE A 282 14.45 -4.82 1.55
C ILE A 282 13.19 -4.59 2.36
N ILE A 283 13.36 -4.45 3.66
CA ILE A 283 12.32 -3.99 4.57
C ILE A 283 12.81 -2.77 5.34
N VAL A 284 11.96 -1.75 5.37
CA VAL A 284 12.17 -0.53 6.15
C VAL A 284 11.03 -0.44 7.16
N ASN A 285 11.40 -0.27 8.43
CA ASN A 285 10.44 0.04 9.49
C ASN A 285 10.85 1.36 10.14
N GLY A 286 9.87 2.18 10.50
CA GLY A 286 10.17 3.45 11.13
C GLY A 286 9.00 4.04 11.88
N GLY A 287 9.29 5.14 12.58
CA GLY A 287 8.31 5.93 13.31
C GLY A 287 8.68 7.39 13.36
N LEU A 288 7.66 8.24 13.38
CA LEU A 288 7.74 9.68 13.53
C LEU A 288 6.91 10.09 14.74
N GLY A 289 7.55 10.69 15.73
CA GLY A 289 6.94 10.92 17.03
C GLY A 289 6.50 9.62 17.69
N LYS A 290 5.47 9.71 18.54
CA LYS A 290 4.91 8.56 19.29
C LYS A 290 3.70 7.90 18.61
N GLN A 291 3.15 8.52 17.59
CA GLN A 291 1.83 8.19 17.05
C GLN A 291 1.87 7.63 15.63
N LEU A 292 2.88 7.96 14.86
CA LEU A 292 2.98 7.53 13.47
C LEU A 292 4.09 6.51 13.29
N THR A 293 3.75 5.39 12.66
CA THR A 293 4.71 4.35 12.27
C THR A 293 4.47 3.92 10.84
N PHE A 294 5.52 3.46 10.21
CA PHE A 294 5.45 2.93 8.84
C PHE A 294 6.30 1.68 8.69
N THR A 295 5.84 0.82 7.81
CA THR A 295 6.59 -0.36 7.35
C THR A 295 6.46 -0.43 5.84
N THR A 296 7.57 -0.65 5.16
CA THR A 296 7.61 -0.85 3.70
C THR A 296 8.54 -2.01 3.39
N SER A 297 8.08 -2.94 2.59
CA SER A 297 8.89 -4.04 2.06
C SER A 297 8.71 -4.13 0.55
N ILE A 298 9.82 -4.31 -0.15
CA ILE A 298 9.86 -4.51 -1.60
C ILE A 298 10.65 -5.77 -1.86
N TYR A 299 10.06 -6.68 -2.61
CA TYR A 299 10.65 -7.95 -3.00
C TYR A 299 10.66 -8.06 -4.52
N GLU A 300 11.73 -8.61 -5.04
CA GLU A 300 11.82 -9.05 -6.42
C GLU A 300 12.14 -10.54 -6.42
N SER A 301 11.32 -11.30 -7.11
CA SER A 301 11.36 -12.76 -7.05
C SER A 301 11.40 -13.34 -8.44
N GLN A 302 12.24 -14.35 -8.61
CA GLN A 302 12.26 -15.20 -9.78
C GLN A 302 11.98 -16.63 -9.36
N GLY A 303 11.05 -17.30 -10.04
CA GLY A 303 10.65 -18.64 -9.64
C GLY A 303 10.18 -19.52 -10.79
N ARG A 304 10.50 -20.79 -10.68
CA ARG A 304 9.91 -21.90 -11.42
C ARG A 304 9.22 -22.80 -10.41
N PHE A 305 7.94 -23.00 -10.60
CA PHE A 305 7.13 -23.80 -9.69
C PHE A 305 6.83 -25.18 -10.26
N ALA A 306 6.15 -26.02 -9.50
CA ALA A 306 5.63 -27.28 -9.97
C ALA A 306 4.59 -27.06 -11.08
N ASP A 307 4.43 -28.02 -12.00
CA ASP A 307 3.60 -27.86 -13.20
C ASP A 307 2.14 -27.54 -12.87
N TYR A 308 1.56 -28.18 -11.86
CA TYR A 308 0.18 -27.89 -11.43
C TYR A 308 0.01 -26.45 -10.93
N TYR A 309 1.04 -25.89 -10.30
CA TYR A 309 1.02 -24.51 -9.80
C TYR A 309 1.16 -23.51 -10.95
N ASN A 310 2.06 -23.81 -11.90
CA ASN A 310 2.23 -23.00 -13.10
C ASN A 310 0.94 -22.99 -13.93
N ALA A 311 0.31 -24.14 -14.14
CA ALA A 311 -0.97 -24.26 -14.85
C ALA A 311 -2.09 -23.43 -14.19
N TYR A 312 -2.18 -23.46 -12.87
CA TYR A 312 -3.11 -22.61 -12.15
C TYR A 312 -2.78 -21.11 -12.29
N ALA A 313 -1.52 -20.72 -12.11
CA ALA A 313 -1.09 -19.33 -12.24
C ALA A 313 -1.37 -18.76 -13.65
N GLU A 314 -1.19 -19.57 -14.69
CA GLU A 314 -1.48 -19.23 -16.08
C GLU A 314 -2.98 -19.20 -16.37
N SER A 315 -3.77 -20.07 -15.74
CA SER A 315 -5.24 -20.09 -15.92
C SER A 315 -5.92 -18.81 -15.42
N ILE A 316 -5.32 -18.13 -14.46
CA ILE A 316 -5.80 -16.85 -13.90
C ILE A 316 -5.04 -15.63 -14.43
N ARG A 317 -4.34 -15.77 -15.57
CA ARG A 317 -3.55 -14.67 -16.17
C ARG A 317 -4.40 -13.41 -16.42
N PRO A 318 -3.77 -12.22 -16.38
CA PRO A 318 -4.46 -10.99 -16.68
C PRO A 318 -4.55 -10.75 -18.19
N SER A 319 -5.41 -9.84 -18.61
CA SER A 319 -5.38 -9.23 -19.94
C SER A 319 -4.04 -8.56 -20.24
N GLY A 320 -3.71 -8.39 -21.51
CA GLY A 320 -2.55 -7.59 -21.94
C GLY A 320 -1.23 -8.35 -22.04
N GLY A 321 -1.26 -9.70 -22.14
CA GLY A 321 -0.11 -10.52 -22.55
C GLY A 321 0.84 -10.95 -21.43
N ASN A 322 0.64 -10.56 -20.20
CA ASN A 322 1.38 -11.14 -19.07
C ASN A 322 0.95 -12.62 -18.89
N PRO A 323 1.91 -13.55 -18.70
CA PRO A 323 1.63 -14.97 -18.78
C PRO A 323 0.85 -15.54 -17.60
N ALA A 324 0.95 -14.94 -16.42
CA ALA A 324 0.45 -15.54 -15.19
C ALA A 324 0.15 -14.50 -14.10
N ILE A 325 -0.64 -14.91 -13.12
CA ILE A 325 -0.71 -14.29 -11.79
C ILE A 325 -0.22 -15.31 -10.78
N ILE A 326 0.84 -14.96 -10.04
CA ILE A 326 1.31 -15.81 -8.94
C ILE A 326 0.34 -15.68 -7.76
N PRO A 327 -0.30 -16.78 -7.33
CA PRO A 327 -1.32 -16.76 -6.28
C PRO A 327 -0.86 -16.05 -5.00
N GLY A 328 -1.68 -15.09 -4.52
CA GLY A 328 -1.40 -14.29 -3.34
C GLY A 328 -0.30 -13.25 -3.49
N ILE A 329 0.34 -13.15 -4.67
CA ILE A 329 1.44 -12.21 -4.95
C ILE A 329 1.04 -11.19 -6.00
N GLY A 330 0.84 -11.59 -7.26
CA GLY A 330 0.45 -10.64 -8.30
C GLY A 330 0.85 -11.05 -9.70
N ILE A 331 0.72 -10.11 -10.62
CA ILE A 331 1.02 -10.29 -12.05
C ILE A 331 2.51 -10.56 -12.23
N ALA A 332 2.82 -11.56 -13.03
CA ALA A 332 4.17 -11.99 -13.34
C ALA A 332 4.50 -11.83 -14.83
N LYS A 333 5.78 -11.59 -15.10
CA LYS A 333 6.37 -11.61 -16.44
C LYS A 333 7.05 -12.94 -16.69
N ARG A 334 7.28 -13.29 -17.97
CA ARG A 334 8.09 -14.46 -18.30
C ARG A 334 9.56 -14.21 -17.94
N PHE A 335 10.19 -15.17 -17.30
CA PHE A 335 11.62 -15.21 -17.03
C PHE A 335 12.21 -16.48 -17.64
N LYS A 336 13.13 -16.33 -18.60
CA LYS A 336 13.59 -17.43 -19.44
C LYS A 336 12.40 -18.15 -20.12
N GLU A 337 12.50 -19.45 -20.38
CA GLU A 337 11.47 -20.20 -21.09
C GLU A 337 10.34 -20.66 -20.18
N ASP A 338 10.64 -21.03 -18.93
CA ASP A 338 9.75 -21.80 -18.04
C ASP A 338 9.64 -21.24 -16.60
N ALA A 339 10.06 -20.02 -16.39
CA ALA A 339 10.02 -19.38 -15.08
C ALA A 339 9.31 -18.02 -15.14
N TYR A 340 9.06 -17.45 -13.98
CA TYR A 340 8.37 -16.16 -13.81
C TYR A 340 9.23 -15.19 -13.04
N ASP A 341 9.11 -13.90 -13.39
CA ASP A 341 9.65 -12.75 -12.67
C ASP A 341 8.49 -11.95 -12.11
N PHE A 342 8.45 -11.75 -10.79
CA PHE A 342 7.31 -11.14 -10.13
C PHE A 342 7.76 -10.30 -8.94
N PRO A 343 7.37 -9.01 -8.92
CA PRO A 343 7.59 -8.14 -7.78
C PRO A 343 6.48 -8.31 -6.74
N LEU A 344 6.81 -8.05 -5.48
CA LEU A 344 5.85 -7.86 -4.42
C LEU A 344 6.25 -6.63 -3.61
N ALA A 345 5.34 -5.69 -3.44
CA ALA A 345 5.51 -4.58 -2.52
C ALA A 345 4.38 -4.61 -1.50
N GLU A 346 4.71 -4.39 -0.24
CA GLU A 346 3.73 -4.20 0.83
C GLU A 346 4.17 -2.99 1.66
N ALA A 347 3.23 -2.11 1.97
CA ALA A 347 3.49 -0.91 2.76
C ALA A 347 2.32 -0.62 3.69
N ASN A 348 2.62 -0.06 4.84
CA ASN A 348 1.61 0.40 5.78
C ASN A 348 2.11 1.63 6.52
N ILE A 349 1.27 2.64 6.61
CA ILE A 349 1.42 3.79 7.49
C ILE A 349 0.31 3.68 8.52
N LYS A 350 0.68 3.66 9.79
CA LYS A 350 -0.25 3.60 10.92
C LYS A 350 -0.17 4.90 11.70
N TYR A 351 -1.31 5.52 11.94
CA TYR A 351 -1.45 6.68 12.81
C TYR A 351 -2.39 6.36 13.97
N GLN A 352 -1.90 6.51 15.18
CA GLN A 352 -2.63 6.19 16.42
C GLN A 352 -2.72 7.44 17.31
N PRO A 353 -3.72 8.31 17.06
CA PRO A 353 -3.87 9.56 17.82
C PRO A 353 -4.14 9.33 19.31
N ASN A 354 -4.75 8.21 19.66
CA ASN A 354 -5.08 7.83 21.04
C ASN A 354 -5.19 6.31 21.20
N LYS A 355 -5.46 5.84 22.41
CA LYS A 355 -5.58 4.41 22.72
C LYS A 355 -6.79 3.69 22.10
N PHE A 356 -7.74 4.42 21.54
CA PHE A 356 -8.98 3.86 21.02
C PHE A 356 -8.98 3.72 19.51
N ILE A 357 -8.33 4.65 18.80
CA ILE A 357 -8.40 4.80 17.35
C ILE A 357 -7.02 4.52 16.74
N ASN A 358 -7.04 3.71 15.70
CA ASN A 358 -5.88 3.36 14.89
C ASN A 358 -6.28 3.48 13.41
N LEU A 359 -5.64 4.37 12.70
CA LEU A 359 -5.83 4.61 11.26
C LEU A 359 -4.67 4.01 10.50
N GLN A 360 -4.96 3.32 9.41
CA GLN A 360 -3.95 2.69 8.58
C GLN A 360 -4.22 2.99 7.11
N LEU A 361 -3.21 3.47 6.42
CA LEU A 361 -3.17 3.55 4.98
C LEU A 361 -2.12 2.55 4.49
N GLY A 362 -2.49 1.64 3.62
CA GLY A 362 -1.56 0.60 3.21
C GLY A 362 -1.80 0.04 1.82
N TYR A 363 -0.81 -0.70 1.37
CA TYR A 363 -0.86 -1.62 0.24
C TYR A 363 -0.42 -2.99 0.75
N GLY A 364 -1.34 -3.95 0.77
CA GLY A 364 -1.10 -5.25 1.39
C GLY A 364 -2.37 -6.07 1.50
N ARG A 365 -2.35 -7.09 2.34
CA ARG A 365 -3.45 -8.03 2.54
C ARG A 365 -3.99 -7.93 3.96
N ASN A 366 -5.30 -8.10 4.10
CA ASN A 366 -5.97 -8.18 5.39
C ASN A 366 -6.57 -9.58 5.55
N PHE A 367 -6.69 -10.04 6.79
CA PHE A 367 -7.25 -11.35 7.09
C PHE A 367 -8.26 -11.23 8.25
N LEU A 368 -9.46 -11.79 8.06
CA LEU A 368 -10.50 -11.84 9.07
C LEU A 368 -10.84 -13.28 9.42
N GLY A 369 -10.40 -13.73 10.57
CA GLY A 369 -10.70 -15.08 11.06
C GLY A 369 -9.70 -15.59 12.10
N ASP A 370 -10.06 -16.61 12.85
CA ASP A 370 -9.19 -17.32 13.79
C ASP A 370 -8.63 -18.61 13.20
N GLY A 371 -9.09 -18.98 12.01
CA GLY A 371 -8.68 -20.18 11.26
C GLY A 371 -7.36 -20.04 10.48
N TYR A 372 -7.01 -21.12 9.82
CA TYR A 372 -5.95 -21.14 8.79
C TYR A 372 -6.48 -20.56 7.47
N ARG A 373 -7.72 -20.87 7.13
CA ARG A 373 -8.47 -20.23 6.04
C ARG A 373 -9.39 -19.14 6.58
N SER A 374 -9.90 -18.32 5.70
CA SER A 374 -11.02 -17.45 6.00
C SER A 374 -12.02 -17.46 4.85
N LEU A 375 -13.31 -17.53 5.22
CA LEU A 375 -14.42 -17.40 4.30
C LEU A 375 -14.82 -15.92 4.11
N LEU A 376 -14.42 -15.05 5.04
CA LEU A 376 -14.81 -13.64 5.05
C LEU A 376 -13.81 -12.80 4.24
N GLN A 377 -12.60 -12.70 4.70
CA GLN A 377 -11.51 -12.00 4.02
C GLN A 377 -10.20 -12.73 4.31
N SER A 378 -9.47 -13.11 3.29
CA SER A 378 -8.25 -13.90 3.41
C SER A 378 -7.04 -13.23 2.76
N ASP A 379 -5.90 -13.85 2.93
CA ASP A 379 -4.63 -13.51 2.29
C ASP A 379 -4.42 -14.24 0.95
N ALA A 380 -5.50 -14.82 0.39
CA ALA A 380 -5.43 -15.59 -0.85
C ALA A 380 -5.23 -14.71 -2.10
N ALA A 381 -5.83 -13.51 -2.12
CA ALA A 381 -5.67 -12.58 -3.22
C ALA A 381 -4.34 -11.79 -3.14
N SER A 382 -3.94 -11.21 -4.28
CA SER A 382 -2.82 -10.27 -4.36
C SER A 382 -3.00 -9.07 -3.43
N PRO A 383 -1.94 -8.37 -3.02
CA PRO A 383 -2.06 -7.13 -2.27
C PRO A 383 -2.85 -6.05 -3.01
N TYR A 384 -3.56 -5.22 -2.26
CA TYR A 384 -4.39 -4.12 -2.73
C TYR A 384 -4.23 -2.87 -1.86
N PRO A 385 -4.46 -1.67 -2.40
CA PRO A 385 -4.53 -0.45 -1.60
C PRO A 385 -5.73 -0.51 -0.65
N TYR A 386 -5.53 -0.07 0.58
CA TYR A 386 -6.61 0.02 1.56
C TYR A 386 -6.44 1.19 2.53
N PHE A 387 -7.57 1.65 3.03
CA PHE A 387 -7.67 2.51 4.19
C PHE A 387 -8.45 1.77 5.28
N LYS A 388 -7.89 1.66 6.48
CA LYS A 388 -8.47 0.90 7.59
C LYS A 388 -8.56 1.76 8.83
N ILE A 389 -9.70 1.71 9.50
CA ILE A 389 -9.97 2.33 10.78
C ILE A 389 -10.27 1.22 11.79
N ASN A 390 -9.48 1.14 12.84
CA ASN A 390 -9.78 0.27 13.98
C ASN A 390 -10.17 1.15 15.18
N THR A 391 -11.33 0.90 15.73
CA THR A 391 -11.79 1.51 16.98
C THR A 391 -11.91 0.42 18.03
N THR A 392 -11.16 0.55 19.13
CA THR A 392 -11.14 -0.47 20.19
C THR A 392 -11.48 0.20 21.53
N PHE A 393 -12.53 -0.25 22.16
CA PHE A 393 -12.93 0.23 23.48
C PHE A 393 -13.71 -0.84 24.22
N TRP A 394 -13.63 -0.84 25.54
CA TRP A 394 -14.32 -1.80 26.40
C TRP A 394 -14.06 -3.25 25.97
N LYS A 395 -15.05 -3.98 25.46
CA LYS A 395 -15.01 -5.36 24.97
C LYS A 395 -15.20 -5.44 23.45
N ILE A 396 -15.08 -4.33 22.75
CA ILE A 396 -15.41 -4.20 21.32
C ILE A 396 -14.17 -3.74 20.55
N LYS A 397 -13.96 -4.35 19.38
CA LYS A 397 -13.12 -3.83 18.31
C LYS A 397 -13.95 -3.73 17.05
N TYR A 398 -14.03 -2.54 16.50
CA TYR A 398 -14.71 -2.25 15.25
C TYR A 398 -13.70 -1.88 14.19
N THR A 399 -13.68 -2.64 13.11
CA THR A 399 -12.75 -2.47 11.98
C THR A 399 -13.56 -2.10 10.76
N ASN A 400 -13.25 -0.93 10.17
CA ASN A 400 -13.75 -0.51 8.88
C ASN A 400 -12.58 -0.54 7.89
N THR A 401 -12.75 -1.18 6.74
CA THR A 401 -11.71 -1.27 5.72
C THR A 401 -12.29 -0.90 4.37
N TYR A 402 -11.67 0.06 3.71
CA TYR A 402 -12.00 0.52 2.36
C TYR A 402 -10.88 0.10 1.43
N MET A 403 -11.21 -0.53 0.31
CA MET A 403 -10.25 -1.21 -0.56
C MET A 403 -10.47 -0.84 -2.02
N TRP A 404 -9.38 -0.70 -2.76
CA TRP A 404 -9.35 -0.47 -4.21
C TRP A 404 -8.84 -1.74 -4.88
N LEU A 405 -9.74 -2.41 -5.60
CA LEU A 405 -9.48 -3.71 -6.20
C LEU A 405 -9.42 -3.60 -7.73
N LYS A 406 -8.91 -4.64 -8.38
CA LYS A 406 -8.84 -4.73 -9.84
C LYS A 406 -9.53 -5.99 -10.36
N ASP A 407 -10.26 -5.82 -11.45
CA ASP A 407 -10.67 -6.89 -12.36
C ASP A 407 -9.78 -6.82 -13.60
N VAL A 408 -9.03 -7.89 -13.85
CA VAL A 408 -7.96 -7.92 -14.87
C VAL A 408 -8.31 -8.81 -16.07
N ARG A 409 -9.58 -9.22 -16.19
CA ARG A 409 -10.06 -10.07 -17.30
C ARG A 409 -10.12 -9.28 -18.61
N ASP A 410 -9.94 -9.98 -19.74
CA ASP A 410 -10.03 -9.38 -21.08
C ASP A 410 -11.38 -8.68 -21.32
N ALA A 411 -12.48 -9.29 -20.88
CA ALA A 411 -13.83 -8.79 -21.09
C ALA A 411 -14.11 -7.40 -20.48
N VAL A 412 -13.29 -6.95 -19.53
CA VAL A 412 -13.47 -5.68 -18.79
C VAL A 412 -12.26 -4.78 -18.85
N THR A 413 -11.25 -5.12 -19.65
CA THR A 413 -10.06 -4.29 -19.87
C THR A 413 -10.32 -3.36 -21.05
N ILE A 414 -10.18 -2.06 -20.84
CA ILE A 414 -10.40 -1.02 -21.86
C ILE A 414 -9.09 -0.26 -22.05
N ASP A 415 -8.64 -0.11 -23.30
CA ASP A 415 -7.39 0.59 -23.68
C ASP A 415 -6.18 0.13 -22.86
N GLY A 416 -6.10 -1.18 -22.59
CA GLY A 416 -5.02 -1.77 -21.77
C GLY A 416 -5.08 -1.46 -20.28
N THR A 417 -6.17 -0.83 -19.81
CA THR A 417 -6.36 -0.44 -18.41
C THR A 417 -7.34 -1.39 -17.72
N TYR A 418 -6.91 -1.98 -16.61
CA TYR A 418 -7.74 -2.87 -15.79
C TYR A 418 -8.86 -2.13 -15.08
N THR A 419 -10.04 -2.72 -15.04
CA THR A 419 -11.20 -2.13 -14.37
C THR A 419 -10.96 -2.04 -12.85
N THR A 420 -11.21 -0.85 -12.31
CA THR A 420 -11.20 -0.62 -10.86
C THR A 420 -12.57 -0.94 -10.28
N LYS A 421 -12.60 -1.68 -9.19
CA LYS A 421 -13.76 -1.86 -8.33
C LYS A 421 -13.41 -1.51 -6.88
N TYR A 422 -14.40 -1.20 -6.11
CA TYR A 422 -14.26 -0.74 -4.74
C TYR A 422 -14.93 -1.71 -3.79
N MET A 423 -14.40 -1.79 -2.59
CA MET A 423 -14.97 -2.61 -1.55
C MET A 423 -14.92 -1.88 -0.20
N ALA A 424 -16.01 -1.88 0.51
CA ALA A 424 -16.10 -1.43 1.90
C ALA A 424 -16.49 -2.60 2.78
N SER A 425 -15.83 -2.75 3.93
CA SER A 425 -16.03 -3.85 4.86
C SER A 425 -16.14 -3.33 6.28
N HIS A 426 -17.11 -3.82 7.01
CA HIS A 426 -17.29 -3.62 8.44
C HIS A 426 -17.09 -4.95 9.17
N TYR A 427 -16.33 -4.91 10.23
CA TYR A 427 -16.18 -6.06 11.12
C TYR A 427 -16.25 -5.62 12.58
N LEU A 428 -17.34 -5.99 13.25
CA LEU A 428 -17.57 -5.72 14.67
C LEU A 428 -17.28 -6.96 15.48
N SER A 429 -16.24 -6.95 16.30
CA SER A 429 -15.87 -8.03 17.20
C SER A 429 -16.17 -7.65 18.65
N MET A 430 -16.83 -8.54 19.39
CA MET A 430 -17.20 -8.35 20.79
C MET A 430 -16.84 -9.56 21.63
N ASN A 431 -16.11 -9.33 22.73
CA ASN A 431 -15.88 -10.34 23.77
C ASN A 431 -17.08 -10.40 24.70
N VAL A 432 -18.06 -11.25 24.38
CA VAL A 432 -19.33 -11.39 25.12
C VAL A 432 -19.06 -11.84 26.56
N THR A 433 -18.20 -12.84 26.70
CA THR A 433 -17.76 -13.35 28.00
C THR A 433 -16.23 -13.50 28.05
N LYS A 434 -15.67 -13.94 29.17
CA LYS A 434 -14.25 -14.27 29.30
C LYS A 434 -13.78 -15.35 28.31
N ARG A 435 -14.72 -16.15 27.78
CA ARG A 435 -14.46 -17.31 26.92
C ARG A 435 -14.98 -17.14 25.51
N TRP A 436 -16.00 -16.33 25.31
CA TRP A 436 -16.74 -16.26 24.04
C TRP A 436 -16.58 -14.90 23.35
N ASN A 437 -16.10 -14.93 22.13
CA ASN A 437 -16.02 -13.82 21.21
C ASN A 437 -16.98 -14.06 20.05
N LEU A 438 -17.76 -13.06 19.70
CA LEU A 438 -18.60 -13.02 18.51
C LEU A 438 -18.14 -11.89 17.60
N GLY A 439 -18.26 -12.09 16.29
CA GLY A 439 -18.00 -11.07 15.29
C GLY A 439 -19.08 -11.02 14.24
N PHE A 440 -19.42 -9.80 13.84
CA PHE A 440 -20.29 -9.47 12.72
C PHE A 440 -19.46 -8.93 11.57
N PHE A 441 -19.68 -9.44 10.38
CA PHE A 441 -19.05 -9.00 9.14
C PHE A 441 -20.11 -8.56 8.16
N GLU A 442 -19.87 -7.43 7.52
CA GLU A 442 -20.63 -6.94 6.38
C GLU A 442 -19.67 -6.35 5.37
N ASN A 443 -19.95 -6.60 4.12
CA ASN A 443 -19.13 -6.14 3.01
C ASN A 443 -20.02 -5.73 1.84
N VAL A 444 -19.59 -4.73 1.08
CA VAL A 444 -20.20 -4.37 -0.19
C VAL A 444 -19.11 -4.12 -1.23
N VAL A 445 -19.33 -4.65 -2.44
CA VAL A 445 -18.46 -4.48 -3.61
C VAL A 445 -19.23 -3.69 -4.66
N TRP A 446 -18.64 -2.63 -5.22
CA TRP A 446 -19.23 -1.83 -6.28
C TRP A 446 -18.21 -1.42 -7.34
N THR A 447 -18.70 -0.92 -8.45
CA THR A 447 -17.91 -0.47 -9.60
C THR A 447 -18.14 1.01 -9.88
N ASN A 448 -17.37 1.56 -10.81
CA ASN A 448 -17.51 2.94 -11.29
C ASN A 448 -18.71 3.17 -12.22
N THR A 449 -19.82 2.46 -12.01
CA THR A 449 -21.04 2.67 -12.79
C THR A 449 -21.53 4.11 -12.65
N ASN A 450 -21.90 4.75 -13.75
CA ASN A 450 -22.30 6.16 -13.81
C ASN A 450 -21.22 7.13 -13.27
N GLU A 451 -19.95 6.78 -13.46
CA GLU A 451 -18.81 7.63 -13.05
C GLU A 451 -18.79 7.98 -11.57
N ARG A 452 -19.49 7.24 -10.71
CA ARG A 452 -19.60 7.55 -9.28
C ARG A 452 -18.28 7.34 -8.49
N GLY A 453 -17.32 6.62 -9.07
CA GLY A 453 -16.02 6.38 -8.45
C GLY A 453 -16.11 5.69 -7.09
N PHE A 454 -15.30 6.16 -6.15
CA PHE A 454 -15.39 5.76 -4.76
C PHE A 454 -16.60 6.46 -4.12
N ASP A 455 -17.63 5.69 -3.83
CA ASP A 455 -18.89 6.20 -3.29
C ASP A 455 -18.79 6.41 -1.78
N PHE A 456 -18.76 7.68 -1.36
CA PHE A 456 -18.66 8.07 0.04
C PHE A 456 -19.89 7.67 0.90
N ASN A 457 -21.02 7.29 0.29
CA ASN A 457 -22.15 6.75 1.04
C ASN A 457 -21.79 5.44 1.75
N PHE A 458 -20.81 4.69 1.23
CA PHE A 458 -20.29 3.48 1.87
C PHE A 458 -19.20 3.76 2.93
N VAL A 459 -18.83 5.00 3.18
CA VAL A 459 -17.96 5.39 4.31
C VAL A 459 -18.77 5.54 5.61
N ASN A 460 -20.06 5.24 5.57
CA ASN A 460 -20.91 5.21 6.74
C ASN A 460 -20.30 4.31 7.83
N PRO A 461 -20.05 4.82 9.05
CA PRO A 461 -19.47 4.02 10.13
C PRO A 461 -20.46 3.04 10.78
N LEU A 462 -21.73 3.09 10.38
CA LEU A 462 -22.75 2.18 10.90
C LEU A 462 -22.69 0.86 10.14
N ILE A 463 -22.73 -0.24 10.87
CA ILE A 463 -22.95 -1.56 10.31
C ILE A 463 -24.40 -1.60 9.78
N PHE A 464 -24.65 -2.25 8.65
CA PHE A 464 -25.88 -2.33 7.84
C PHE A 464 -25.89 -1.41 6.61
N TYR A 465 -25.10 -1.80 5.61
CA TYR A 465 -25.11 -1.18 4.28
C TYR A 465 -26.45 -1.30 3.55
N ARG A 466 -27.33 -2.19 3.98
CA ARG A 466 -28.66 -2.36 3.38
C ARG A 466 -29.48 -1.05 3.41
N THR A 467 -29.26 -0.20 4.39
CA THR A 467 -29.90 1.14 4.45
C THR A 467 -29.35 2.08 3.38
N VAL A 468 -28.05 1.97 3.07
CA VAL A 468 -27.39 2.72 1.99
C VAL A 468 -27.81 2.18 0.63
N GLU A 469 -27.91 0.88 0.50
CA GLU A 469 -28.39 0.19 -0.71
C GLU A 469 -29.80 0.63 -1.09
N PHE A 470 -30.73 0.66 -0.15
CA PHE A 470 -32.09 1.17 -0.39
C PHE A 470 -32.12 2.64 -0.83
N GLY A 471 -31.20 3.46 -0.33
CA GLY A 471 -31.10 4.88 -0.73
C GLY A 471 -30.48 5.10 -2.10
N SER A 472 -29.71 4.14 -2.59
CA SER A 472 -28.95 4.25 -3.85
C SER A 472 -29.58 3.48 -5.00
N SER A 473 -29.88 2.21 -4.86
CA SER A 473 -30.60 1.25 -5.71
C SER A 473 -30.19 -0.16 -5.33
N SER A 474 -31.11 -1.10 -5.35
CA SER A 474 -30.84 -2.52 -5.04
C SER A 474 -29.88 -3.23 -6.04
N LYS A 475 -29.49 -2.56 -7.14
CA LYS A 475 -28.58 -3.08 -8.18
C LYS A 475 -27.19 -2.44 -8.12
N THR A 476 -26.87 -1.67 -7.08
CA THR A 476 -25.65 -0.85 -7.06
C THR A 476 -24.40 -1.54 -6.55
N GLY A 477 -24.51 -2.73 -5.99
CA GLY A 477 -23.37 -3.47 -5.46
C GLY A 477 -23.71 -4.91 -5.11
N ASN A 478 -22.69 -5.67 -4.74
CA ASN A 478 -22.79 -7.03 -4.22
C ASN A 478 -22.47 -7.01 -2.72
N ALA A 479 -23.39 -7.46 -1.88
CA ALA A 479 -23.27 -7.43 -0.44
C ALA A 479 -23.11 -8.84 0.14
N LEU A 480 -22.16 -9.02 1.06
CA LEU A 480 -21.93 -10.25 1.80
C LEU A 480 -22.07 -10.00 3.30
N LEU A 481 -22.72 -10.92 3.99
CA LEU A 481 -22.88 -10.88 5.46
C LEU A 481 -22.16 -12.07 6.09
N GLY A 482 -21.58 -11.88 7.25
CA GLY A 482 -20.89 -12.97 7.92
C GLY A 482 -20.92 -12.91 9.45
N LEU A 483 -20.70 -14.04 10.05
CA LEU A 483 -20.58 -14.22 11.50
C LEU A 483 -19.28 -14.94 11.81
N THR A 484 -18.62 -14.55 12.87
CA THR A 484 -17.54 -15.33 13.46
C THR A 484 -17.86 -15.67 14.91
N SER A 485 -17.43 -16.82 15.35
CA SER A 485 -17.54 -17.22 16.76
C SER A 485 -16.25 -17.91 17.19
N LYS A 486 -15.75 -17.53 18.35
CA LYS A 486 -14.64 -18.22 19.00
C LYS A 486 -14.97 -18.51 20.45
N TYR A 487 -14.76 -19.75 20.87
CA TYR A 487 -14.99 -20.19 22.24
C TYR A 487 -13.71 -20.78 22.83
N LYS A 488 -13.20 -20.16 23.89
CA LYS A 488 -12.03 -20.61 24.65
C LYS A 488 -12.49 -21.63 25.69
N TRP A 489 -12.40 -22.92 25.36
CA TRP A 489 -12.78 -23.98 26.31
C TRP A 489 -11.93 -23.91 27.57
N ASN A 490 -10.60 -23.78 27.37
CA ASN A 490 -9.63 -23.52 28.43
C ASN A 490 -8.41 -22.79 27.79
N ASN A 491 -7.29 -22.67 28.51
CA ASN A 491 -6.09 -22.03 27.97
C ASN A 491 -5.36 -22.84 26.87
N GLN A 492 -5.75 -24.11 26.71
CA GLN A 492 -5.12 -24.99 25.70
C GLN A 492 -6.04 -25.26 24.51
N ILE A 493 -7.37 -25.22 24.66
CA ILE A 493 -8.30 -25.61 23.60
C ILE A 493 -9.22 -24.44 23.24
N ASN A 494 -9.24 -24.09 21.98
CA ASN A 494 -10.16 -23.10 21.41
C ASN A 494 -10.92 -23.72 20.24
N PHE A 495 -12.22 -23.44 20.19
CA PHE A 495 -13.07 -23.69 19.02
C PHE A 495 -13.34 -22.37 18.32
N TYR A 496 -13.42 -22.41 17.00
CA TYR A 496 -13.76 -21.25 16.19
C TYR A 496 -14.60 -21.65 14.98
N GLY A 497 -15.32 -20.69 14.44
CA GLY A 497 -16.10 -20.89 13.23
C GLY A 497 -16.44 -19.59 12.54
N GLN A 498 -16.82 -19.71 11.28
CA GLN A 498 -17.35 -18.64 10.45
C GLN A 498 -18.59 -19.12 9.74
N PHE A 499 -19.50 -18.20 9.50
CA PHE A 499 -20.66 -18.40 8.64
C PHE A 499 -20.77 -17.19 7.73
N LEU A 500 -20.91 -17.44 6.42
CA LEU A 500 -21.03 -16.41 5.40
C LEU A 500 -22.34 -16.61 4.65
N ILE A 501 -23.04 -15.54 4.40
CA ILE A 501 -24.20 -15.45 3.52
C ILE A 501 -23.87 -14.44 2.42
N ASP A 502 -23.98 -14.87 1.16
CA ASP A 502 -23.86 -14.03 -0.01
C ASP A 502 -25.25 -13.61 -0.52
N GLU A 503 -26.12 -14.58 -0.77
CA GLU A 503 -27.55 -14.39 -1.03
C GLU A 503 -28.38 -15.38 -0.25
N PHE A 504 -29.58 -14.98 0.14
CA PHE A 504 -30.46 -15.83 0.92
C PHE A 504 -31.94 -15.56 0.65
N ALA A 505 -32.62 -16.54 0.09
CA ALA A 505 -34.06 -16.51 -0.18
C ALA A 505 -34.80 -17.36 0.87
N ILE A 506 -35.40 -16.70 1.86
CA ILE A 506 -36.15 -17.37 2.95
C ILE A 506 -37.32 -18.19 2.41
N SER A 507 -37.99 -17.73 1.33
CA SER A 507 -39.05 -18.47 0.67
C SER A 507 -38.59 -19.85 0.22
N ASP A 508 -37.42 -19.90 -0.43
CA ASP A 508 -36.85 -21.11 -1.00
C ASP A 508 -36.46 -22.12 0.08
N VAL A 509 -36.02 -21.63 1.27
CA VAL A 509 -35.74 -22.48 2.44
C VAL A 509 -37.02 -23.08 2.99
N LYS A 510 -38.12 -22.30 3.11
CA LYS A 510 -39.41 -22.75 3.61
C LYS A 510 -40.05 -23.80 2.71
N GLU A 511 -39.87 -23.65 1.40
CA GLU A 511 -40.37 -24.57 0.40
C GLU A 511 -39.50 -25.82 0.22
N SER A 512 -38.33 -25.87 0.89
CA SER A 512 -37.34 -26.97 0.80
C SER A 512 -36.94 -27.33 -0.63
N ASN A 513 -36.93 -26.33 -1.54
CA ASN A 513 -36.68 -26.52 -2.96
C ASN A 513 -35.19 -26.59 -3.33
N GLN A 514 -34.29 -26.61 -2.33
CA GLN A 514 -32.82 -26.69 -2.46
C GLN A 514 -32.23 -25.64 -3.41
N SER A 515 -32.81 -24.46 -3.49
CA SER A 515 -32.46 -23.40 -4.42
C SER A 515 -31.00 -23.04 -4.38
N TRP A 516 -30.40 -22.85 -5.56
CA TRP A 516 -29.04 -22.34 -5.74
C TRP A 516 -28.88 -20.92 -5.15
N ARG A 517 -29.93 -20.12 -5.08
CA ARG A 517 -29.95 -18.75 -4.54
C ARG A 517 -29.61 -18.68 -3.06
N ASN A 518 -29.66 -19.81 -2.33
CA ASN A 518 -29.19 -19.88 -0.95
C ASN A 518 -27.67 -20.09 -0.94
N LYS A 519 -26.93 -19.03 -1.23
CA LYS A 519 -25.47 -18.99 -1.30
C LYS A 519 -24.88 -18.72 0.07
N PHE A 520 -24.36 -19.76 0.74
CA PHE A 520 -23.72 -19.64 2.03
C PHE A 520 -22.48 -20.53 2.15
N ALA A 521 -21.65 -20.21 3.12
CA ALA A 521 -20.46 -20.97 3.46
C ALA A 521 -20.27 -21.05 4.97
N TYR A 522 -19.61 -22.11 5.44
CA TYR A 522 -19.27 -22.23 6.85
C TYR A 522 -17.90 -22.87 7.07
N GLN A 523 -17.28 -22.45 8.17
CA GLN A 523 -16.03 -22.98 8.69
C GLN A 523 -16.20 -23.39 10.14
N ILE A 524 -15.64 -24.53 10.52
CA ILE A 524 -15.54 -24.98 11.90
C ILE A 524 -14.12 -25.47 12.14
N GLY A 525 -13.52 -25.08 13.25
CA GLY A 525 -12.18 -25.52 13.58
C GLY A 525 -11.89 -25.52 15.06
N ALA A 526 -10.79 -26.17 15.40
CA ALA A 526 -10.27 -26.26 16.76
C ALA A 526 -8.75 -26.11 16.78
N LYS A 527 -8.23 -25.49 17.85
CA LYS A 527 -6.80 -25.38 18.16
C LYS A 527 -6.52 -25.99 19.50
N TYR A 528 -5.46 -26.81 19.60
CA TYR A 528 -4.97 -27.40 20.82
C TYR A 528 -3.51 -26.99 21.03
N TYR A 529 -3.31 -26.04 21.95
CA TYR A 529 -2.01 -25.51 22.34
C TYR A 529 -1.37 -26.40 23.40
N ASP A 530 -0.04 -26.49 23.38
CA ASP A 530 0.74 -27.40 24.24
C ASP A 530 0.13 -28.82 24.26
N ALA A 531 -0.22 -29.30 23.05
CA ALA A 531 -0.94 -30.54 22.85
C ALA A 531 -0.21 -31.71 23.51
N PHE A 532 -0.98 -32.56 24.20
CA PHE A 532 -0.46 -33.70 24.96
C PHE A 532 0.61 -33.33 26.01
N LYS A 533 0.55 -32.11 26.55
CA LYS A 533 1.54 -31.53 27.48
C LYS A 533 2.94 -31.30 26.84
N VAL A 534 3.07 -31.37 25.51
CA VAL A 534 4.29 -31.01 24.79
C VAL A 534 4.30 -29.50 24.60
N LYS A 535 5.17 -28.81 25.34
CA LYS A 535 5.28 -27.34 25.29
C LYS A 535 5.56 -26.86 23.85
N ASN A 536 4.83 -25.83 23.43
CA ASN A 536 4.92 -25.20 22.10
C ASN A 536 4.47 -26.11 20.93
N LEU A 537 3.76 -27.21 21.20
CA LEU A 537 3.11 -27.99 20.14
C LEU A 537 1.68 -27.48 19.94
N LEU A 538 1.42 -26.91 18.78
CA LEU A 538 0.08 -26.53 18.33
C LEU A 538 -0.45 -27.60 17.37
N LEU A 539 -1.63 -28.12 17.67
CA LEU A 539 -2.44 -28.89 16.72
C LEU A 539 -3.65 -28.05 16.33
N GLN A 540 -3.98 -28.03 15.05
CA GLN A 540 -5.14 -27.33 14.51
C GLN A 540 -5.86 -28.22 13.51
N VAL A 541 -7.17 -28.28 13.60
CA VAL A 541 -8.04 -28.91 12.61
C VAL A 541 -9.09 -27.92 12.15
N GLU A 542 -9.47 -27.98 10.88
CA GLU A 542 -10.40 -27.05 10.27
C GLU A 542 -11.19 -27.75 9.16
N TYR A 543 -12.47 -27.49 9.10
CA TYR A 543 -13.33 -27.89 8.00
C TYR A 543 -13.99 -26.66 7.39
N ASN A 544 -13.89 -26.53 6.07
CA ASN A 544 -14.47 -25.46 5.26
C ASN A 544 -15.44 -26.05 4.24
N GLN A 545 -16.59 -25.45 4.10
CA GLN A 545 -17.54 -25.77 3.03
C GLN A 545 -18.09 -24.48 2.44
N VAL A 546 -18.01 -24.36 1.13
CA VAL A 546 -18.53 -23.24 0.35
C VAL A 546 -19.45 -23.80 -0.73
N ARG A 547 -20.72 -23.36 -0.71
CA ARG A 547 -21.70 -23.76 -1.72
C ARG A 547 -21.37 -23.22 -3.10
N PRO A 548 -21.95 -23.81 -4.17
CA PRO A 548 -21.90 -23.23 -5.51
C PRO A 548 -22.33 -21.77 -5.52
N TYR A 549 -21.75 -20.98 -6.44
CA TYR A 549 -22.07 -19.58 -6.72
C TYR A 549 -21.76 -18.57 -5.59
N VAL A 550 -21.32 -19.01 -4.41
CA VAL A 550 -20.82 -18.10 -3.36
C VAL A 550 -19.67 -17.27 -3.93
N TYR A 551 -19.62 -15.98 -3.61
CA TYR A 551 -18.70 -14.98 -4.13
C TYR A 551 -18.93 -14.54 -5.59
N SER A 552 -19.79 -15.22 -6.35
CA SER A 552 -20.19 -14.81 -7.70
C SER A 552 -21.33 -13.79 -7.64
N HIS A 553 -21.48 -13.01 -8.72
CA HIS A 553 -22.60 -12.08 -8.87
C HIS A 553 -23.09 -12.05 -10.33
N SER A 554 -24.37 -11.68 -10.58
CA SER A 554 -24.94 -11.51 -11.93
C SER A 554 -24.17 -10.50 -12.77
N ASN A 555 -23.55 -9.51 -12.14
CA ASN A 555 -22.52 -8.69 -12.76
C ASN A 555 -21.15 -9.19 -12.29
N PRO A 556 -20.39 -9.95 -13.10
CA PRO A 556 -19.13 -10.53 -12.67
C PRO A 556 -18.06 -9.53 -12.21
N ILE A 557 -18.16 -8.24 -12.58
CA ILE A 557 -17.23 -7.22 -12.09
C ILE A 557 -17.42 -7.00 -10.59
N THR A 558 -18.64 -7.14 -10.06
CA THR A 558 -18.92 -6.97 -8.63
C THR A 558 -18.79 -8.26 -7.81
N ASN A 559 -18.19 -9.30 -8.38
CA ASN A 559 -17.85 -10.51 -7.64
C ASN A 559 -16.89 -10.21 -6.45
N TYR A 560 -16.80 -11.15 -5.51
CA TYR A 560 -15.92 -11.05 -4.35
C TYR A 560 -14.49 -11.51 -4.68
N GLY A 561 -13.84 -10.83 -5.64
CA GLY A 561 -12.52 -11.18 -6.16
C GLY A 561 -11.63 -9.98 -6.43
N HIS A 562 -10.33 -10.21 -6.56
CA HIS A 562 -9.28 -9.26 -6.91
C HIS A 562 -8.19 -9.95 -7.71
N ASN A 563 -7.77 -9.35 -8.84
CA ASN A 563 -6.74 -9.92 -9.71
C ASN A 563 -7.01 -11.41 -10.02
N ASN A 564 -8.21 -11.73 -10.52
CA ASN A 564 -8.67 -13.08 -10.83
C ASN A 564 -8.53 -14.09 -9.67
N GLN A 565 -8.48 -13.63 -8.42
CA GLN A 565 -8.38 -14.44 -7.21
C GLN A 565 -9.52 -14.11 -6.25
N SER A 566 -9.93 -15.07 -5.42
CA SER A 566 -10.96 -14.86 -4.40
C SER A 566 -10.43 -14.00 -3.24
N MET A 567 -11.24 -13.07 -2.74
CA MET A 567 -10.98 -12.33 -1.50
C MET A 567 -11.33 -13.14 -0.24
N GLY A 568 -12.17 -14.18 -0.39
CA GLY A 568 -12.47 -15.16 0.65
C GLY A 568 -11.55 -16.39 0.55
N HIS A 569 -12.14 -17.59 0.50
CA HIS A 569 -11.34 -18.81 0.41
C HIS A 569 -10.63 -18.94 -0.94
N LEU A 570 -9.37 -19.42 -0.93
CA LEU A 570 -8.55 -19.49 -2.15
C LEU A 570 -9.13 -20.37 -3.27
N TRP A 571 -9.96 -21.34 -2.95
CA TRP A 571 -10.60 -22.18 -3.96
C TRP A 571 -11.88 -21.57 -4.56
N GLY A 572 -12.27 -20.35 -4.10
CA GLY A 572 -13.53 -19.73 -4.54
C GLY A 572 -14.73 -20.45 -3.97
N ALA A 573 -15.57 -21.01 -4.82
CA ALA A 573 -16.83 -21.65 -4.44
C ALA A 573 -16.90 -23.14 -4.84
N ASN A 574 -18.00 -23.80 -4.48
CA ASN A 574 -18.34 -25.18 -4.82
C ASN A 574 -17.30 -26.21 -4.34
N PHE A 575 -16.97 -26.19 -3.05
CA PHE A 575 -16.01 -27.14 -2.49
C PHE A 575 -16.26 -27.48 -1.02
N ARG A 576 -15.60 -28.52 -0.55
CA ARG A 576 -15.38 -28.84 0.86
C ARG A 576 -13.91 -29.20 1.09
N GLU A 577 -13.34 -28.70 2.19
CA GLU A 577 -11.92 -28.87 2.52
C GLU A 577 -11.76 -29.23 4.00
N PHE A 578 -10.89 -30.17 4.28
CA PHE A 578 -10.40 -30.48 5.61
C PHE A 578 -8.92 -30.14 5.70
N VAL A 579 -8.52 -29.43 6.75
CA VAL A 579 -7.14 -29.03 7.02
C VAL A 579 -6.73 -29.52 8.40
N ALA A 580 -5.59 -30.19 8.50
CA ALA A 580 -4.94 -30.54 9.75
C ALA A 580 -3.51 -29.98 9.78
N ILE A 581 -3.14 -29.30 10.86
CA ILE A 581 -1.83 -28.65 11.01
C ILE A 581 -1.23 -29.07 12.35
N ALA A 582 0.06 -29.40 12.33
CA ALA A 582 0.87 -29.58 13.53
C ALA A 582 2.08 -28.64 13.44
N ARG A 583 2.27 -27.78 14.45
CA ARG A 583 3.40 -26.85 14.57
C ARG A 583 4.12 -27.04 15.87
N TYR A 584 5.44 -27.14 15.81
CA TYR A 584 6.28 -27.32 16.99
C TYR A 584 7.44 -26.33 16.97
N TYR A 585 7.68 -25.67 18.09
CA TYR A 585 8.78 -24.71 18.25
C TYR A 585 9.67 -25.10 19.43
N ARG A 586 10.98 -25.14 19.21
CA ARG A 586 11.95 -25.34 20.28
C ARG A 586 13.18 -24.44 20.03
N GLY A 587 13.24 -23.32 20.75
CA GLY A 587 14.29 -22.32 20.52
C GLY A 587 14.28 -21.84 19.07
N ARG A 588 15.33 -22.09 18.32
CA ARG A 588 15.49 -21.69 16.91
C ARG A 588 14.90 -22.68 15.91
N TYR A 589 14.52 -23.86 16.37
CA TYR A 589 14.00 -24.91 15.50
C TYR A 589 12.47 -24.84 15.47
N PHE A 590 11.93 -25.06 14.32
CA PHE A 590 10.51 -25.25 14.13
C PHE A 590 10.24 -26.39 13.16
N ALA A 591 9.11 -27.02 13.35
CA ALA A 591 8.56 -28.00 12.41
C ALA A 591 7.09 -27.67 12.16
N ASP A 592 6.70 -27.66 10.91
CA ASP A 592 5.31 -27.40 10.47
C ASP A 592 4.90 -28.54 9.52
N ALA A 593 3.89 -29.28 9.92
CA ALA A 593 3.28 -30.32 9.09
C ALA A 593 1.83 -29.93 8.80
N LYS A 594 1.42 -30.06 7.55
CA LYS A 594 0.08 -29.70 7.11
C LYS A 594 -0.47 -30.75 6.15
N LEU A 595 -1.66 -31.24 6.46
CA LEU A 595 -2.45 -32.11 5.60
C LEU A 595 -3.69 -31.35 5.14
N ILE A 596 -3.93 -31.35 3.83
CA ILE A 596 -5.14 -30.77 3.23
C ILE A 596 -5.78 -31.85 2.39
N TYR A 597 -7.07 -32.09 2.63
CA TYR A 597 -7.89 -32.95 1.80
C TYR A 597 -9.16 -32.21 1.41
N GLY A 598 -9.51 -32.23 0.12
CA GLY A 598 -10.71 -31.54 -0.31
C GLY A 598 -11.28 -32.09 -1.61
N GLN A 599 -12.52 -31.70 -1.83
CA GLN A 599 -13.26 -31.99 -3.06
C GLN A 599 -13.81 -30.68 -3.57
N ARG A 600 -13.68 -30.46 -4.88
CA ARG A 600 -14.15 -29.26 -5.56
C ARG A 600 -14.94 -29.65 -6.79
N GLY A 601 -16.11 -29.03 -6.97
CA GLY A 601 -16.83 -29.08 -8.23
C GLY A 601 -16.21 -28.10 -9.22
N PHE A 602 -16.08 -28.54 -10.47
CA PHE A 602 -15.60 -27.72 -11.57
C PHE A 602 -16.73 -27.41 -12.54
N ASP A 603 -16.65 -26.25 -13.17
CA ASP A 603 -17.50 -25.93 -14.29
C ASP A 603 -17.10 -26.79 -15.50
N PHE A 604 -18.08 -27.16 -16.31
CA PHE A 604 -17.87 -28.06 -17.42
C PHE A 604 -17.86 -27.31 -18.74
N ASN A 605 -16.82 -27.51 -19.53
CA ASN A 605 -16.75 -26.97 -20.89
C ASN A 605 -16.02 -27.98 -21.80
N ASP A 606 -16.73 -28.57 -22.75
CA ASP A 606 -16.19 -29.49 -23.76
C ASP A 606 -16.08 -28.86 -25.15
N GLY A 607 -16.31 -27.54 -25.25
CA GLY A 607 -16.34 -26.79 -26.50
C GLY A 607 -17.72 -26.79 -27.17
N THR A 608 -18.61 -27.73 -26.81
CA THR A 608 -20.02 -27.80 -27.29
C THR A 608 -20.99 -27.44 -26.17
N ASN A 609 -20.72 -27.97 -24.96
CA ASN A 609 -21.52 -27.72 -23.77
C ASN A 609 -20.68 -26.91 -22.80
N ASN A 610 -21.28 -25.83 -22.31
CA ASN A 610 -20.64 -24.98 -21.31
C ASN A 610 -21.61 -24.82 -20.13
N PHE A 611 -21.32 -25.52 -19.01
CA PHE A 611 -22.18 -25.50 -17.83
C PHE A 611 -21.44 -24.83 -16.66
N ASN A 612 -22.05 -23.81 -16.10
CA ASN A 612 -21.62 -23.14 -14.89
C ASN A 612 -22.21 -23.85 -13.67
N TYR A 613 -21.38 -24.61 -12.95
CA TYR A 613 -21.74 -25.26 -11.68
C TYR A 613 -21.37 -24.42 -10.46
N GLY A 614 -21.02 -23.14 -10.66
CA GLY A 614 -20.71 -22.19 -9.60
C GLY A 614 -19.37 -22.42 -8.92
N GLY A 615 -18.39 -23.01 -9.61
CA GLY A 615 -17.02 -23.18 -9.15
C GLY A 615 -16.14 -21.96 -9.43
N ASN A 616 -16.41 -21.25 -10.51
CA ASN A 616 -15.68 -20.04 -10.91
C ASN A 616 -16.46 -18.78 -10.54
N ILE A 617 -15.92 -18.02 -9.58
CA ILE A 617 -16.55 -16.80 -9.07
C ILE A 617 -16.54 -15.62 -10.07
N TYR A 618 -15.85 -15.76 -11.20
CA TYR A 618 -15.75 -14.76 -12.27
C TYR A 618 -16.73 -15.00 -13.42
N LEU A 619 -17.61 -15.99 -13.28
CA LEU A 619 -18.72 -16.23 -14.19
C LEU A 619 -20.02 -15.63 -13.62
N ASP A 620 -20.90 -15.20 -14.53
CA ASP A 620 -22.26 -14.83 -14.17
C ASP A 620 -23.00 -16.07 -13.65
N TYR A 621 -23.67 -15.95 -12.51
CA TYR A 621 -24.41 -17.06 -11.93
C TYR A 621 -25.74 -17.34 -12.64
N ASP A 622 -26.23 -16.42 -13.47
CA ASP A 622 -27.45 -16.60 -14.25
C ASP A 622 -27.19 -17.26 -15.61
N GLU A 623 -25.96 -17.21 -16.12
CA GLU A 623 -25.58 -17.75 -17.42
C GLU A 623 -25.14 -19.22 -17.33
N ASN A 624 -25.64 -20.03 -18.27
CA ASN A 624 -25.26 -21.45 -18.46
C ASN A 624 -25.39 -22.32 -17.20
N ARG A 625 -26.24 -21.93 -16.27
CA ARG A 625 -26.55 -22.73 -15.09
C ARG A 625 -27.38 -23.97 -15.50
N PRO A 626 -26.93 -25.18 -15.15
CA PRO A 626 -27.58 -26.41 -15.59
C PRO A 626 -28.92 -26.71 -14.91
N TYR A 627 -29.19 -26.05 -13.77
CA TYR A 627 -30.41 -26.25 -12.97
C TYR A 627 -31.01 -24.92 -12.54
N ASP A 628 -32.35 -24.82 -12.64
CA ASP A 628 -33.09 -23.65 -12.15
C ASP A 628 -33.20 -23.62 -10.62
N ASN A 629 -33.26 -24.79 -10.01
CA ASN A 629 -33.36 -24.98 -8.57
C ASN A 629 -32.26 -25.94 -8.13
N GLY A 630 -31.24 -25.49 -7.45
CA GLY A 630 -30.14 -26.16 -6.76
C GLY A 630 -29.70 -27.52 -7.19
#